data_7e063e6ad0067b8da560cfe57617c13a
#
_entry.id   7e063e6ad0067b8da560cfe57617c13a
#
_cell.length_a   1.000
_cell.length_b   1.000
_cell.length_c   1.000
_cell.angle_alpha   90.00
_cell.angle_beta   90.00
_cell.angle_gamma   90.00
#
_symmetry.space_group_name_H-M   'P 1'
#
loop_
_entity.id
_entity.type
_entity.pdbx_description
1 polymer ?
#
loop_
_entity_poly.entity_id
_entity_poly.type
_entity_poly.pdbx_seq_one_letter_code
_entity_poly.pdbx_strand_id
1 'polypeptide(L)' 'MTKPSDHDVQPIDPLVADIFNTLDDTLKEAFLERASIIEFDSNLSRAHAECLAMICILTRR' A
#
# COMPACT_ATOMS: atom_id res chain seq x y z
N MET A 1 6.56 13.50 20.38
CA MET A 1 7.38 12.67 19.63
C MET A 1 7.16 12.86 18.14
N THR A 2 8.07 12.50 17.42
CA THR A 2 8.02 12.73 16.02
C THR A 2 7.20 11.67 15.34
N LYS A 3 6.32 12.09 14.52
CA LYS A 3 5.63 11.11 13.80
C LYS A 3 6.57 10.48 12.78
N PRO A 4 6.26 9.27 12.34
CA PRO A 4 7.10 8.62 11.36
C PRO A 4 7.17 9.47 10.10
N SER A 5 8.30 9.46 9.49
CA SER A 5 8.41 10.18 8.25
C SER A 5 7.73 9.39 7.17
N ASP A 6 7.56 10.03 6.03
CA ASP A 6 6.83 9.42 4.95
C ASP A 6 7.45 8.13 4.47
N HIS A 7 8.76 8.05 4.52
CA HIS A 7 9.39 6.83 4.04
C HIS A 7 9.25 5.68 5.03
N ASP A 8 8.68 5.95 6.19
CA ASP A 8 8.39 4.89 7.15
C ASP A 8 7.00 4.32 6.98
N VAL A 9 6.23 4.87 6.06
CA VAL A 9 4.89 4.39 5.84
C VAL A 9 4.97 2.98 5.29
N GLN A 10 4.32 2.06 5.98
CA GLN A 10 4.35 0.67 5.60
C GLN A 10 2.93 0.11 5.65
N PRO A 11 2.66 -0.93 4.85
CA PRO A 11 1.37 -1.60 4.96
C PRO A 11 1.19 -2.18 6.35
N ILE A 12 -0.07 -2.26 6.75
CA ILE A 12 -0.42 -2.77 8.08
C ILE A 12 -0.20 -4.26 8.17
N ASP A 13 -0.56 -4.99 7.13
CA ASP A 13 -0.42 -6.43 7.13
C ASP A 13 1.04 -6.82 6.89
N PRO A 14 1.62 -7.68 7.73
CA PRO A 14 3.03 -8.05 7.57
C PRO A 14 3.35 -8.68 6.23
N LEU A 15 2.45 -9.49 5.69
CA LEU A 15 2.69 -10.12 4.39
C LEU A 15 2.71 -9.08 3.29
N VAL A 16 1.78 -8.14 3.35
CA VAL A 16 1.74 -7.08 2.36
C VAL A 16 2.97 -6.20 2.50
N ALA A 17 3.39 -5.97 3.72
CA ALA A 17 4.59 -5.16 3.95
C ALA A 17 5.83 -5.83 3.36
N ASP A 18 5.93 -7.14 3.50
CA ASP A 18 7.06 -7.87 2.93
C ASP A 18 7.10 -7.70 1.43
N ILE A 19 5.96 -7.88 0.78
CA ILE A 19 5.91 -7.73 -0.67
C ILE A 19 6.19 -6.29 -1.05
N PHE A 20 5.62 -5.36 -0.30
CA PHE A 20 5.84 -3.94 -0.56
C PHE A 20 7.33 -3.60 -0.56
N ASN A 21 8.07 -4.17 0.36
CA ASN A 21 9.49 -3.87 0.47
C ASN A 21 10.31 -4.43 -0.68
N THR A 22 9.75 -5.33 -1.45
CA THR A 22 10.46 -5.85 -2.62
C THR A 22 10.16 -5.08 -3.89
N LEU A 23 9.22 -4.14 -3.83
CA LEU A 23 8.86 -3.36 -5.00
C LEU A 23 9.88 -2.26 -5.24
N ASP A 24 10.01 -1.83 -6.49
CA ASP A 24 10.82 -0.67 -6.76
C ASP A 24 10.01 0.58 -6.43
N ASP A 25 10.66 1.73 -6.52
CA ASP A 25 10.04 2.98 -6.09
C ASP A 25 8.77 3.31 -6.85
N THR A 26 8.78 3.05 -8.14
CA THR A 26 7.61 3.35 -8.96
C THR A 26 6.42 2.51 -8.53
N LEU A 27 6.65 1.23 -8.28
CA LEU A 27 5.56 0.36 -7.86
C LEU A 27 5.12 0.68 -6.45
N LYS A 28 6.05 1.08 -5.58
CA LYS A 28 5.66 1.48 -4.24
C LYS A 28 4.72 2.68 -4.28
N GLU A 29 5.04 3.65 -5.11
CA GLU A 29 4.18 4.81 -5.25
C GLU A 29 2.82 4.42 -5.81
N ALA A 30 2.81 3.57 -6.81
CA ALA A 30 1.55 3.13 -7.39
C ALA A 30 0.71 2.41 -6.36
N PHE A 31 1.34 1.59 -5.53
CA PHE A 31 0.63 0.87 -4.49
C PHE A 31 0.00 1.84 -3.49
N LEU A 32 0.79 2.79 -3.02
CA LEU A 32 0.30 3.73 -2.01
C LEU A 32 -0.85 4.56 -2.55
N GLU A 33 -0.72 5.00 -3.77
CA GLU A 33 -1.77 5.79 -4.39
C GLU A 33 -3.04 4.96 -4.57
N ARG A 34 -2.89 3.74 -5.05
CA ARG A 34 -4.04 2.89 -5.26
C ARG A 34 -4.73 2.55 -3.94
N ALA A 35 -3.94 2.28 -2.91
CA ALA A 35 -4.51 1.98 -1.61
C ALA A 35 -5.32 3.16 -1.08
N SER A 36 -4.80 4.37 -1.25
CA SER A 36 -5.53 5.56 -0.82
C SER A 36 -6.85 5.71 -1.56
N ILE A 37 -6.83 5.47 -2.86
CA ILE A 37 -8.03 5.60 -3.66
C ILE A 37 -9.06 4.58 -3.24
N ILE A 38 -8.64 3.34 -3.05
CA ILE A 38 -9.56 2.29 -2.67
C ILE A 38 -10.16 2.57 -1.31
N GLU A 39 -9.32 2.99 -0.38
CA GLU A 39 -9.81 3.29 0.96
C GLU A 39 -10.85 4.40 0.92
N PHE A 40 -10.58 5.43 0.17
CA PHE A 40 -11.46 6.58 0.09
C PHE A 40 -12.76 6.23 -0.63
N ASP A 41 -12.65 5.57 -1.76
CA ASP A 41 -13.83 5.29 -2.59
C ASP A 41 -14.71 4.21 -2.00
N SER A 42 -14.09 3.17 -1.44
CA SER A 42 -14.84 2.01 -0.99
C SER A 42 -15.12 2.02 0.49
N ASN A 43 -14.57 2.99 1.20
CA ASN A 43 -14.77 3.07 2.64
C ASN A 43 -14.33 1.79 3.34
N LEU A 44 -13.34 1.13 2.81
CA LEU A 44 -12.79 -0.07 3.42
C LEU A 44 -11.73 0.29 4.44
N SER A 45 -11.41 -0.67 5.31
CA SER A 45 -10.32 -0.45 6.24
C SER A 45 -9.01 -0.32 5.48
N ARG A 46 -8.05 0.31 6.12
CA ARG A 46 -6.75 0.52 5.49
C ARG A 46 -6.10 -0.79 5.10
N ALA A 47 -6.14 -1.77 5.99
CA ALA A 47 -5.52 -3.05 5.70
C ALA A 47 -6.17 -3.72 4.49
N HIS A 48 -7.49 -3.64 4.41
CA HIS A 48 -8.20 -4.24 3.30
C HIS A 48 -7.85 -3.54 1.99
N ALA A 49 -7.82 -2.21 2.04
CA ALA A 49 -7.49 -1.45 0.84
C ALA A 49 -6.08 -1.77 0.37
N GLU A 50 -5.16 -1.96 1.30
CA GLU A 50 -3.80 -2.28 0.93
C GLU A 50 -3.68 -3.64 0.30
N CYS A 51 -4.45 -4.61 0.78
CA CYS A 51 -4.46 -5.91 0.14
C CYS A 51 -4.95 -5.81 -1.31
N LEU A 52 -6.03 -5.10 -1.51
CA LEU A 52 -6.57 -4.94 -2.85
C LEU A 52 -5.61 -4.19 -3.75
N ALA A 53 -4.96 -3.17 -3.21
CA ALA A 53 -4.01 -2.40 -3.98
C ALA A 53 -2.84 -3.28 -4.42
N MET A 54 -2.36 -4.13 -3.53
CA MET A 54 -1.25 -5.01 -3.87
C MET A 54 -1.64 -5.96 -4.98
N ILE A 55 -2.83 -6.53 -4.90
CA ILE A 55 -3.30 -7.41 -5.95
C ILE A 55 -3.37 -6.66 -7.27
N CYS A 56 -3.85 -5.43 -7.24
CA CYS A 56 -3.95 -4.64 -8.45
C CYS A 56 -2.61 -4.44 -9.12
N ILE A 57 -1.61 -4.02 -8.34
CA ILE A 57 -0.33 -3.72 -8.98
C ILE A 57 0.41 -4.99 -9.39
N LEU A 58 0.21 -6.09 -8.68
CA LEU A 58 0.88 -7.33 -9.04
C LEU A 58 0.29 -7.94 -10.29
N THR A 59 -0.97 -7.70 -10.56
CA THR A 59 -1.63 -8.32 -11.70
C THR A 59 -1.67 -7.46 -12.94
N ARG A 60 -1.24 -6.19 -12.83
CA ARG A 60 -1.34 -5.36 -14.03
C ARG A 60 -0.04 -5.33 -14.76
N ARG A 61 0.78 -6.03 -14.80
CA ARG A 61 2.03 -5.99 -15.51
C ARG A 61 1.88 -5.85 -16.97
#